data_b8bb1fdc292bdc74641081eb4871d7f9
#
_entry.id   b8bb1fdc292bdc74641081eb4871d7f9
#
_cell.length_a   1.000
_cell.length_b   1.000
_cell.length_c   1.000
_cell.angle_alpha   90.00
_cell.angle_beta   90.00
_cell.angle_gamma   90.00
#
_symmetry.space_group_name_H-M   'P 1'
#
loop_
_entity.id
_entity.type
_entity.pdbx_description
1 polymer ?
#
loop_
_entity_poly.entity_id
_entity_poly.type
_entity_poly.pdbx_seq_one_letter_code
_entity_poly.pdbx_strand_id
1 'polypeptide(L)'
;MSPQPNDEQSQVIQWIESTLGARVVACERQARWRPAWFLVAERGPERLALYFRGDRGLQQGGQYALEHEYRILELLGQAGIPVPTLYGFCDSPRGILMEQVPGRANLATATDENERASVQDHYMQILADIHALDTEPFESAGLVRPTSKSQMALADFPIWERGYAQAKARPDALLAFVSQWLHRNVPETDAAPSFVCADSGQFLFDQGRVTAVIDLELAHLGDPAADLAGLRTRDLSEPLGDLRRATQRYSELRGITLDPRLIDYHTVRFSIVTPLAIAPILHRPPPETDWVQYLCWYWVYARAALEVMAHMTRMTLDPPKPIEATLSPYSAGY
;
A
#
# COMPACT_ATOMS: atom_id res chain seq x y z
N MET A 1 -6.15 -27.05 15.17
CA MET A 1 -4.98 -26.71 16.00
C MET A 1 -4.09 -25.86 15.11
N SER A 2 -3.91 -24.57 15.41
CA SER A 2 -2.93 -23.76 14.71
C SER A 2 -1.53 -24.27 15.09
N PRO A 3 -0.58 -24.43 14.12
CA PRO A 3 0.77 -24.84 14.43
C PRO A 3 1.40 -23.89 15.45
N GLN A 4 2.24 -24.44 16.33
CA GLN A 4 3.00 -23.62 17.27
C GLN A 4 3.99 -22.75 16.49
N PRO A 5 4.32 -21.51 16.91
CA PRO A 5 5.25 -20.63 16.19
C PRO A 5 6.60 -21.25 15.79
N ASN A 6 7.07 -22.23 16.58
CA ASN A 6 8.29 -22.99 16.28
C ASN A 6 8.16 -23.97 15.11
N ASP A 7 6.96 -24.43 14.78
CA ASP A 7 6.73 -25.40 13.69
C ASP A 7 6.75 -24.71 12.32
N GLU A 8 6.08 -23.57 12.18
CA GLU A 8 6.03 -22.81 10.94
C GLU A 8 7.43 -22.29 10.52
N GLN A 9 8.20 -21.73 11.47
CA GLN A 9 9.58 -21.30 11.21
C GLN A 9 10.46 -22.44 10.72
N SER A 10 10.35 -23.62 11.33
CA SER A 10 11.12 -24.80 10.95
C SER A 10 10.76 -25.27 9.56
N GLN A 11 9.49 -25.26 9.19
CA GLN A 11 9.01 -25.59 7.84
C GLN A 11 9.54 -24.60 6.79
N VAL A 12 9.52 -23.29 7.10
CA VAL A 12 10.10 -22.25 6.22
C VAL A 12 11.59 -22.50 5.99
N ILE A 13 12.37 -22.76 7.05
CA ILE A 13 13.80 -23.04 6.94
C ILE A 13 14.06 -24.27 6.07
N GLN A 14 13.37 -25.38 6.36
CA GLN A 14 13.52 -26.62 5.60
C GLN A 14 13.21 -26.43 4.12
N TRP A 15 12.14 -25.70 3.82
CA TRP A 15 11.76 -25.40 2.44
C TRP A 15 12.82 -24.55 1.73
N ILE A 16 13.35 -23.50 2.39
CA ILE A 16 14.41 -22.63 1.84
C ILE A 16 15.67 -23.44 1.54
N GLU A 17 16.12 -24.27 2.50
CA GLU A 17 17.31 -25.11 2.35
C GLU A 17 17.18 -26.08 1.17
N SER A 18 16.01 -26.71 1.02
CA SER A 18 15.74 -27.62 -0.10
C SER A 18 15.63 -26.91 -1.44
N THR A 19 15.04 -25.71 -1.47
CA THR A 19 14.80 -24.95 -2.71
C THR A 19 16.09 -24.31 -3.24
N LEU A 20 16.90 -23.76 -2.34
CA LEU A 20 18.13 -23.04 -2.73
C LEU A 20 19.39 -23.91 -2.72
N GLY A 21 19.33 -25.12 -2.16
CA GLY A 21 20.53 -25.92 -1.91
C GLY A 21 21.52 -25.19 -0.97
N ALA A 22 20.99 -24.45 -0.01
CA ALA A 22 21.72 -23.59 0.92
C ALA A 22 21.44 -24.00 2.36
N ARG A 23 22.25 -23.59 3.30
CA ARG A 23 22.03 -23.79 4.75
C ARG A 23 21.62 -22.48 5.37
N VAL A 24 20.49 -22.43 6.06
CA VAL A 24 20.05 -21.25 6.83
C VAL A 24 20.89 -21.17 8.11
N VAL A 25 21.60 -20.05 8.30
CA VAL A 25 22.51 -19.83 9.43
C VAL A 25 21.95 -18.80 10.43
N ALA A 26 20.96 -17.99 10.01
CA ALA A 26 20.23 -17.07 10.88
C ALA A 26 18.78 -16.95 10.39
N CYS A 27 17.87 -16.82 11.35
CA CYS A 27 16.44 -16.60 11.06
C CYS A 27 15.86 -15.75 12.21
N GLU A 28 15.36 -14.56 11.85
CA GLU A 28 14.74 -13.62 12.77
C GLU A 28 13.33 -13.32 12.33
N ARG A 29 12.34 -13.51 13.22
CA ARG A 29 10.96 -13.16 12.93
C ARG A 29 10.79 -11.65 12.99
N GLN A 30 10.22 -11.06 11.93
CA GLN A 30 9.81 -9.67 11.96
C GLN A 30 8.59 -9.49 12.86
N ALA A 31 8.63 -8.52 13.78
CA ALA A 31 7.50 -8.18 14.64
C ALA A 31 6.39 -7.48 13.82
N ARG A 32 5.61 -8.28 13.09
CA ARG A 32 4.47 -7.86 12.28
C ARG A 32 3.29 -8.79 12.50
N TRP A 33 2.10 -8.31 12.16
CA TRP A 33 0.86 -9.09 12.19
C TRP A 33 0.81 -10.23 11.16
N ARG A 34 1.62 -10.17 10.05
CA ARG A 34 1.77 -11.30 9.11
C ARG A 34 3.01 -12.14 9.48
N PRO A 35 3.01 -13.45 9.20
CA PRO A 35 4.21 -14.26 9.28
C PRO A 35 5.30 -13.70 8.35
N ALA A 36 6.44 -13.32 8.89
CA ALA A 36 7.56 -12.83 8.09
C ALA A 36 8.90 -13.04 8.82
N TRP A 37 9.93 -13.37 8.06
CA TRP A 37 11.26 -13.64 8.61
C TRP A 37 12.35 -13.02 7.74
N PHE A 38 13.34 -12.44 8.42
CA PHE A 38 14.65 -12.17 7.84
C PHE A 38 15.54 -13.38 8.03
N LEU A 39 16.19 -13.83 6.97
CA LEU A 39 17.03 -15.02 7.02
C LEU A 39 18.38 -14.75 6.37
N VAL A 40 19.39 -15.49 6.81
CA VAL A 40 20.68 -15.56 6.14
C VAL A 40 20.93 -17.01 5.80
N ALA A 41 21.20 -17.30 4.53
CA ALA A 41 21.54 -18.61 4.04
C ALA A 41 22.93 -18.63 3.41
N GLU A 42 23.66 -19.73 3.54
CA GLU A 42 24.97 -19.95 2.95
C GLU A 42 24.90 -21.07 1.88
N ARG A 43 25.38 -20.74 0.67
CA ARG A 43 25.49 -21.66 -0.46
C ARG A 43 26.96 -21.68 -0.94
N GLY A 44 27.77 -22.60 -0.40
CA GLY A 44 29.21 -22.57 -0.61
C GLY A 44 29.82 -21.28 -0.05
N PRO A 45 30.52 -20.48 -0.86
CA PRO A 45 31.10 -19.20 -0.44
C PRO A 45 30.09 -18.05 -0.44
N GLU A 46 28.93 -18.23 -1.05
CA GLU A 46 27.90 -17.20 -1.19
C GLU A 46 27.05 -17.09 0.07
N ARG A 47 26.79 -15.85 0.49
CA ARG A 47 25.91 -15.53 1.61
C ARG A 47 24.71 -14.75 1.10
N LEU A 48 23.53 -15.32 1.26
CA LEU A 48 22.26 -14.76 0.79
C LEU A 48 21.51 -14.11 1.95
N ALA A 49 21.17 -12.84 1.81
CA ALA A 49 20.25 -12.14 2.70
C ALA A 49 18.83 -12.29 2.10
N LEU A 50 17.93 -12.90 2.85
CA LEU A 50 16.62 -13.32 2.38
C LEU A 50 15.52 -12.73 3.25
N TYR A 51 14.37 -12.51 2.62
CA TYR A 51 13.13 -12.17 3.30
C TYR A 51 12.04 -13.14 2.88
N PHE A 52 11.44 -13.80 3.85
CA PHE A 52 10.26 -14.64 3.63
C PHE A 52 9.01 -13.87 4.06
N ARG A 53 8.11 -13.60 3.11
CA ARG A 53 6.85 -12.90 3.30
C ARG A 53 5.72 -13.93 3.30
N GLY A 54 5.25 -14.31 4.49
CA GLY A 54 4.17 -15.28 4.66
C GLY A 54 2.79 -14.71 4.32
N ASP A 55 1.87 -15.61 4.02
CA ASP A 55 0.48 -15.29 3.71
C ASP A 55 -0.27 -14.90 5.00
N ARG A 56 -1.04 -13.83 4.95
CA ARG A 56 -1.97 -13.42 6.02
C ARG A 56 -3.37 -14.01 5.86
N GLY A 57 -3.66 -14.57 4.67
CA GLY A 57 -4.96 -15.06 4.28
C GLY A 57 -5.98 -13.94 4.01
N LEU A 58 -6.91 -14.20 3.11
CA LEU A 58 -7.96 -13.25 2.72
C LEU A 58 -8.88 -12.87 3.89
N GLN A 59 -9.08 -13.76 4.86
CA GLN A 59 -9.91 -13.51 6.05
C GLN A 59 -9.32 -12.46 7.00
N GLN A 60 -8.02 -12.19 6.90
CA GLN A 60 -7.33 -11.18 7.72
C GLN A 60 -7.11 -9.85 6.98
N GLY A 61 -7.96 -9.52 6.00
CA GLY A 61 -7.94 -8.25 5.28
C GLY A 61 -7.09 -8.25 4.01
N GLY A 62 -6.63 -9.39 3.51
CA GLY A 62 -6.07 -9.52 2.17
C GLY A 62 -7.19 -9.41 1.13
N GLN A 63 -7.04 -8.53 0.12
CA GLN A 63 -8.01 -8.40 -0.97
C GLN A 63 -7.67 -9.31 -2.15
N TYR A 64 -6.41 -9.66 -2.28
CA TYR A 64 -5.87 -10.54 -3.31
C TYR A 64 -5.10 -11.69 -2.68
N ALA A 65 -5.04 -12.82 -3.37
CA ALA A 65 -4.18 -13.93 -2.96
C ALA A 65 -2.70 -13.55 -3.07
N LEU A 66 -1.84 -14.16 -2.27
CA LEU A 66 -0.41 -13.83 -2.23
C LEU A 66 0.31 -14.06 -3.59
N GLU A 67 -0.21 -14.98 -4.42
CA GLU A 67 0.29 -15.21 -5.78
C GLU A 67 0.11 -14.00 -6.69
N HIS A 68 -0.85 -13.13 -6.41
CA HIS A 68 -1.03 -11.87 -7.13
C HIS A 68 0.22 -10.99 -6.96
N GLU A 69 0.68 -10.77 -5.74
CA GLU A 69 1.90 -10.01 -5.47
C GLU A 69 3.15 -10.68 -6.07
N TYR A 70 3.25 -12.03 -5.96
CA TYR A 70 4.36 -12.76 -6.53
C TYR A 70 4.49 -12.54 -8.04
N ARG A 71 3.40 -12.70 -8.78
CA ARG A 71 3.37 -12.50 -10.25
C ARG A 71 3.68 -11.06 -10.65
N ILE A 72 3.19 -10.09 -9.88
CA ILE A 72 3.47 -8.66 -10.11
C ILE A 72 4.95 -8.37 -9.95
N LEU A 73 5.55 -8.82 -8.85
CA LEU A 73 6.99 -8.63 -8.60
C LEU A 73 7.83 -9.29 -9.71
N GLU A 74 7.44 -10.47 -10.17
CA GLU A 74 8.13 -11.17 -11.28
C GLU A 74 8.08 -10.34 -12.57
N LEU A 75 6.89 -9.85 -12.97
CA LEU A 75 6.70 -9.05 -14.19
C LEU A 75 7.43 -7.70 -14.11
N LEU A 76 7.37 -7.02 -12.99
CA LEU A 76 8.07 -5.76 -12.80
C LEU A 76 9.59 -5.94 -12.84
N GLY A 77 10.11 -7.00 -12.21
CA GLY A 77 11.54 -7.36 -12.29
C GLY A 77 11.98 -7.66 -13.71
N GLN A 78 11.19 -8.41 -14.49
CA GLN A 78 11.45 -8.66 -15.92
C GLN A 78 11.42 -7.39 -16.76
N ALA A 79 10.60 -6.40 -16.38
CA ALA A 79 10.53 -5.10 -17.02
C ALA A 79 11.65 -4.13 -16.57
N GLY A 80 12.57 -4.55 -15.69
CA GLY A 80 13.67 -3.73 -15.20
C GLY A 80 13.30 -2.73 -14.11
N ILE A 81 12.12 -2.82 -13.53
CA ILE A 81 11.73 -2.02 -12.37
C ILE A 81 12.46 -2.57 -11.13
N PRO A 82 13.04 -1.70 -10.28
CA PRO A 82 13.72 -2.15 -9.08
C PRO A 82 12.71 -2.72 -8.08
N VAL A 83 12.66 -4.04 -7.98
CA VAL A 83 11.88 -4.82 -7.02
C VAL A 83 12.78 -5.89 -6.41
N PRO A 84 12.46 -6.48 -5.26
CA PRO A 84 13.25 -7.56 -4.69
C PRO A 84 13.37 -8.75 -5.66
N THR A 85 14.56 -9.33 -5.78
CA THR A 85 14.78 -10.57 -6.54
C THR A 85 13.97 -11.70 -5.92
N LEU A 86 13.19 -12.41 -6.72
CA LEU A 86 12.39 -13.55 -6.26
C LEU A 86 13.20 -14.83 -6.29
N TYR A 87 13.14 -15.62 -5.23
CA TYR A 87 13.78 -16.94 -5.14
C TYR A 87 12.75 -18.08 -5.22
N GLY A 88 11.47 -17.81 -4.96
CA GLY A 88 10.41 -18.79 -5.11
C GLY A 88 9.14 -18.49 -4.31
N PHE A 89 8.11 -19.26 -4.60
CA PHE A 89 6.84 -19.27 -3.88
C PHE A 89 6.71 -20.59 -3.12
N CYS A 90 6.46 -20.50 -1.82
CA CYS A 90 6.23 -21.66 -0.94
C CYS A 90 4.74 -21.90 -0.77
N ASP A 91 4.27 -23.11 -1.09
CA ASP A 91 2.86 -23.48 -0.93
C ASP A 91 2.49 -23.83 0.52
N SER A 92 3.46 -24.32 1.30
CA SER A 92 3.22 -24.69 2.71
C SER A 92 4.51 -24.61 3.55
N PRO A 93 4.58 -23.65 4.48
CA PRO A 93 3.65 -22.54 4.72
C PRO A 93 3.66 -21.54 3.56
N ARG A 94 2.47 -21.04 3.20
CA ARG A 94 2.37 -20.11 2.05
C ARG A 94 3.20 -18.86 2.26
N GLY A 95 4.05 -18.54 1.27
CA GLY A 95 4.92 -17.40 1.36
C GLY A 95 5.75 -17.15 0.11
N ILE A 96 6.22 -15.92 -0.02
CA ILE A 96 7.17 -15.50 -1.06
C ILE A 96 8.56 -15.43 -0.44
N LEU A 97 9.53 -16.13 -1.03
CA LEU A 97 10.94 -15.96 -0.71
C LEU A 97 11.56 -14.97 -1.70
N MET A 98 12.12 -13.91 -1.16
CA MET A 98 12.75 -12.86 -1.94
C MET A 98 14.05 -12.38 -1.30
N GLU A 99 14.80 -11.60 -2.03
CA GLU A 99 15.98 -10.88 -1.54
C GLU A 99 15.58 -9.95 -0.39
N GLN A 100 16.39 -9.93 0.66
CA GLN A 100 16.36 -8.85 1.64
C GLN A 100 17.13 -7.66 1.05
N VAL A 101 16.42 -6.79 0.35
CA VAL A 101 17.02 -5.58 -0.24
C VAL A 101 17.47 -4.64 0.88
N PRO A 102 18.70 -4.15 0.85
CA PRO A 102 19.17 -3.16 1.81
C PRO A 102 18.48 -1.80 1.60
N GLY A 103 18.26 -1.07 2.69
CA GLY A 103 17.69 0.26 2.63
C GLY A 103 16.76 0.57 3.79
N ARG A 104 16.32 1.82 3.83
CA ARG A 104 15.35 2.37 4.79
C ARG A 104 13.99 2.49 4.14
N ALA A 105 12.92 2.18 4.84
CA ALA A 105 11.56 2.22 4.31
C ALA A 105 10.85 3.57 4.55
N ASN A 106 11.26 4.32 5.57
CA ASN A 106 10.60 5.58 5.94
C ASN A 106 11.43 6.78 5.47
N LEU A 107 10.92 7.56 4.53
CA LEU A 107 11.60 8.72 3.95
C LEU A 107 11.88 9.83 4.97
N ALA A 108 11.15 9.90 6.08
CA ALA A 108 11.46 10.79 7.20
C ALA A 108 12.82 10.51 7.84
N THR A 109 13.41 9.32 7.62
CA THR A 109 14.76 8.95 8.09
C THR A 109 15.89 9.41 7.17
N ALA A 110 15.58 10.09 6.06
CA ALA A 110 16.60 10.71 5.20
C ALA A 110 17.48 11.65 6.03
N THR A 111 18.79 11.67 5.73
CA THR A 111 19.80 12.41 6.50
C THR A 111 19.60 13.91 6.42
N ASP A 112 19.11 14.38 5.28
CA ASP A 112 18.81 15.79 5.01
C ASP A 112 17.76 15.94 3.90
N GLU A 113 17.39 17.18 3.59
CA GLU A 113 16.41 17.49 2.56
C GLU A 113 16.90 17.16 1.13
N ASN A 114 18.22 17.20 0.89
CA ASN A 114 18.77 16.84 -0.41
C ASN A 114 18.62 15.34 -0.67
N GLU A 115 18.93 14.49 0.31
CA GLU A 115 18.68 13.05 0.21
C GLU A 115 17.20 12.78 -0.01
N ARG A 116 16.31 13.42 0.78
CA ARG A 116 14.85 13.26 0.64
C ARG A 116 14.38 13.64 -0.76
N ALA A 117 14.79 14.78 -1.27
CA ALA A 117 14.44 15.25 -2.60
C ALA A 117 14.97 14.32 -3.70
N SER A 118 16.22 13.83 -3.57
CA SER A 118 16.83 12.89 -4.53
C SER A 118 16.08 11.57 -4.59
N VAL A 119 15.72 10.99 -3.43
CA VAL A 119 14.92 9.77 -3.35
C VAL A 119 13.54 9.98 -3.98
N GLN A 120 12.89 11.11 -3.67
CA GLN A 120 11.58 11.44 -4.22
C GLN A 120 11.63 11.56 -5.75
N ASP A 121 12.63 12.26 -6.31
CA ASP A 121 12.82 12.39 -7.76
C ASP A 121 13.06 11.04 -8.43
N HIS A 122 13.86 10.18 -7.80
CA HIS A 122 14.10 8.83 -8.33
C HIS A 122 12.84 7.97 -8.26
N TYR A 123 12.05 8.07 -7.20
CA TYR A 123 10.77 7.36 -7.11
C TYR A 123 9.79 7.84 -8.19
N MET A 124 9.71 9.15 -8.46
CA MET A 124 8.87 9.68 -9.54
C MET A 124 9.30 9.18 -10.92
N GLN A 125 10.61 8.99 -11.16
CA GLN A 125 11.09 8.36 -12.39
C GLN A 125 10.60 6.91 -12.47
N ILE A 126 10.80 6.12 -11.42
CA ILE A 126 10.33 4.72 -11.35
C ILE A 126 8.81 4.63 -11.58
N LEU A 127 8.04 5.51 -10.94
CA LEU A 127 6.59 5.52 -11.11
C LEU A 127 6.18 5.89 -12.56
N ALA A 128 6.89 6.83 -13.19
CA ALA A 128 6.67 7.17 -14.60
C ALA A 128 7.02 5.99 -15.52
N ASP A 129 8.07 5.24 -15.23
CA ASP A 129 8.48 4.05 -15.97
C ASP A 129 7.45 2.93 -15.80
N ILE A 130 6.97 2.68 -14.57
CA ILE A 130 5.89 1.72 -14.28
C ILE A 130 4.62 2.05 -15.09
N HIS A 131 4.21 3.31 -15.11
CA HIS A 131 3.02 3.74 -15.85
C HIS A 131 3.21 3.75 -17.38
N ALA A 132 4.42 3.58 -17.86
CA ALA A 132 4.72 3.42 -19.29
C ALA A 132 4.76 1.97 -19.75
N LEU A 133 4.69 0.99 -18.84
CA LEU A 133 4.74 -0.43 -19.17
C LEU A 133 3.51 -0.84 -20.00
N ASP A 134 3.71 -1.81 -20.87
CA ASP A 134 2.61 -2.51 -21.53
C ASP A 134 1.79 -3.29 -20.49
N THR A 135 0.48 -3.18 -20.56
CA THR A 135 -0.44 -3.84 -19.62
C THR A 135 -0.73 -5.30 -19.98
N GLU A 136 -0.45 -5.74 -21.22
CA GLU A 136 -0.77 -7.09 -21.69
C GLU A 136 -0.14 -8.21 -20.81
N PRO A 137 1.13 -8.15 -20.39
CA PRO A 137 1.70 -9.17 -19.50
C PRO A 137 0.95 -9.28 -18.17
N PHE A 138 0.51 -8.14 -17.61
CA PHE A 138 -0.26 -8.11 -16.36
C PHE A 138 -1.68 -8.65 -16.54
N GLU A 139 -2.34 -8.35 -17.67
CA GLU A 139 -3.64 -8.93 -18.04
C GLU A 139 -3.54 -10.44 -18.17
N SER A 140 -2.50 -10.94 -18.83
CA SER A 140 -2.19 -12.36 -18.95
C SER A 140 -1.92 -13.04 -17.60
N ALA A 141 -1.39 -12.29 -16.63
CA ALA A 141 -1.20 -12.75 -15.26
C ALA A 141 -2.47 -12.67 -14.39
N GLY A 142 -3.58 -12.16 -14.96
CA GLY A 142 -4.90 -12.17 -14.31
C GLY A 142 -5.37 -10.82 -13.76
N LEU A 143 -4.65 -9.71 -14.01
CA LEU A 143 -5.14 -8.37 -13.67
C LEU A 143 -6.26 -7.98 -14.65
N VAL A 144 -7.33 -7.41 -14.11
CA VAL A 144 -8.51 -7.04 -14.90
C VAL A 144 -8.28 -5.68 -15.56
N ARG A 145 -8.29 -5.65 -16.90
CA ARG A 145 -8.25 -4.39 -17.65
C ARG A 145 -9.58 -3.65 -17.53
N PRO A 146 -9.60 -2.38 -17.09
CA PRO A 146 -10.82 -1.57 -17.12
C PRO A 146 -11.32 -1.36 -18.56
N THR A 147 -12.63 -1.54 -18.77
CA THR A 147 -13.30 -1.37 -20.06
C THR A 147 -14.30 -0.22 -20.08
N SER A 148 -14.46 0.47 -18.95
CA SER A 148 -15.35 1.63 -18.80
C SER A 148 -14.73 2.69 -17.89
N LYS A 149 -15.22 3.95 -18.01
CA LYS A 149 -14.80 5.05 -17.14
C LYS A 149 -15.02 4.73 -15.65
N SER A 150 -16.12 4.09 -15.33
CA SER A 150 -16.42 3.66 -13.97
C SER A 150 -15.40 2.63 -13.45
N GLN A 151 -15.01 1.67 -14.28
CA GLN A 151 -13.98 0.70 -13.93
C GLN A 151 -12.59 1.36 -13.80
N MET A 152 -12.28 2.35 -14.65
CA MET A 152 -11.05 3.14 -14.50
C MET A 152 -10.98 3.89 -13.17
N ALA A 153 -12.06 4.55 -12.79
CA ALA A 153 -12.10 5.38 -11.60
C ALA A 153 -12.25 4.59 -10.30
N LEU A 154 -13.10 3.56 -10.29
CA LEU A 154 -13.36 2.77 -9.08
C LEU A 154 -12.34 1.63 -8.90
N ALA A 155 -11.84 1.06 -9.99
CA ALA A 155 -10.87 -0.04 -10.01
C ALA A 155 -11.26 -1.17 -9.02
N ASP A 156 -10.46 -1.42 -7.99
CA ASP A 156 -10.67 -2.43 -6.97
C ASP A 156 -11.64 -2.00 -5.85
N PHE A 157 -12.08 -0.75 -5.80
CA PHE A 157 -12.93 -0.23 -4.73
C PHE A 157 -14.18 -1.09 -4.45
N PRO A 158 -14.89 -1.66 -5.47
CA PRO A 158 -16.01 -2.57 -5.23
C PRO A 158 -15.64 -3.86 -4.46
N ILE A 159 -14.37 -4.27 -4.45
CA ILE A 159 -13.90 -5.41 -3.65
C ILE A 159 -13.94 -5.03 -2.16
N TRP A 160 -13.46 -3.83 -1.83
CA TRP A 160 -13.49 -3.29 -0.46
C TRP A 160 -14.91 -3.10 0.06
N GLU A 161 -15.80 -2.59 -0.77
CA GLU A 161 -17.22 -2.45 -0.41
C GLU A 161 -17.87 -3.81 -0.10
N ARG A 162 -17.60 -4.82 -0.93
CA ARG A 162 -18.09 -6.19 -0.67
C ARG A 162 -17.53 -6.78 0.61
N GLY A 163 -16.23 -6.64 0.85
CA GLY A 163 -15.58 -7.08 2.08
C GLY A 163 -16.19 -6.43 3.32
N TYR A 164 -16.39 -5.12 3.28
CA TYR A 164 -17.06 -4.39 4.35
C TYR A 164 -18.52 -4.84 4.54
N ALA A 165 -19.28 -5.02 3.45
CA ALA A 165 -20.67 -5.46 3.53
C ALA A 165 -20.81 -6.85 4.15
N GLN A 166 -19.85 -7.75 3.92
CA GLN A 166 -19.83 -9.09 4.49
C GLN A 166 -19.42 -9.10 5.98
N ALA A 167 -18.48 -8.24 6.35
CA ALA A 167 -17.85 -8.24 7.67
C ALA A 167 -18.50 -7.28 8.67
N LYS A 168 -19.22 -6.26 8.22
CA LYS A 168 -19.81 -5.24 9.11
C LYS A 168 -20.90 -5.83 10.00
N ALA A 169 -20.89 -5.44 11.26
CA ALA A 169 -21.94 -5.83 12.20
C ALA A 169 -23.09 -4.83 12.26
N ARG A 170 -22.87 -3.58 11.91
CA ARG A 170 -23.89 -2.52 11.82
C ARG A 170 -23.49 -1.47 10.77
N PRO A 171 -24.49 -0.78 10.18
CA PRO A 171 -24.25 0.27 9.20
C PRO A 171 -23.40 1.43 9.76
N ASP A 172 -22.54 1.97 8.89
CA ASP A 172 -21.80 3.19 9.12
C ASP A 172 -22.26 4.24 8.07
N ALA A 173 -22.85 5.33 8.54
CA ALA A 173 -23.44 6.34 7.66
C ALA A 173 -22.39 7.13 6.88
N LEU A 174 -21.19 7.35 7.46
CA LEU A 174 -20.09 8.03 6.80
C LEU A 174 -19.57 7.20 5.62
N LEU A 175 -19.28 5.92 5.88
CA LEU A 175 -18.78 5.01 4.84
C LEU A 175 -19.78 4.86 3.71
N ALA A 176 -21.07 4.71 4.04
CA ALA A 176 -22.14 4.63 3.04
C ALA A 176 -22.26 5.92 2.21
N PHE A 177 -22.13 7.08 2.85
CA PHE A 177 -22.19 8.38 2.17
C PHE A 177 -21.03 8.56 1.18
N VAL A 178 -19.79 8.33 1.62
CA VAL A 178 -18.61 8.50 0.77
C VAL A 178 -18.60 7.47 -0.37
N SER A 179 -18.95 6.20 -0.10
CA SER A 179 -19.10 5.19 -1.15
C SER A 179 -20.11 5.61 -2.22
N GLN A 180 -21.29 6.08 -1.82
CA GLN A 180 -22.30 6.56 -2.79
C GLN A 180 -21.82 7.79 -3.57
N TRP A 181 -21.07 8.69 -2.92
CA TRP A 181 -20.52 9.86 -3.58
C TRP A 181 -19.51 9.45 -4.68
N LEU A 182 -18.61 8.50 -4.40
CA LEU A 182 -17.66 7.98 -5.39
C LEU A 182 -18.37 7.40 -6.61
N HIS A 183 -19.40 6.57 -6.41
CA HIS A 183 -20.17 6.01 -7.52
C HIS A 183 -20.92 7.05 -8.37
N ARG A 184 -21.36 8.15 -7.75
CA ARG A 184 -22.13 9.20 -8.43
C ARG A 184 -21.26 10.26 -9.13
N ASN A 185 -20.00 10.39 -8.71
CA ASN A 185 -19.09 11.44 -9.18
C ASN A 185 -17.88 10.87 -9.92
N VAL A 186 -18.07 9.75 -10.61
CA VAL A 186 -17.04 9.15 -11.47
C VAL A 186 -16.51 10.19 -12.43
N PRO A 187 -15.20 10.52 -12.41
CA PRO A 187 -14.64 11.54 -13.29
C PRO A 187 -14.50 11.04 -14.73
N GLU A 188 -14.49 11.97 -15.67
CA GLU A 188 -14.05 11.72 -17.03
C GLU A 188 -12.52 11.62 -17.04
N THR A 189 -11.99 10.61 -17.71
CA THR A 189 -10.56 10.45 -17.98
C THR A 189 -10.37 9.94 -19.41
N ASP A 190 -9.39 10.49 -20.09
CA ASP A 190 -8.92 10.03 -21.41
C ASP A 190 -7.63 9.20 -21.28
N ALA A 191 -7.17 8.96 -20.03
CA ALA A 191 -5.99 8.15 -19.80
C ALA A 191 -6.25 6.70 -20.23
N ALA A 192 -5.26 6.09 -20.89
CA ALA A 192 -5.26 4.66 -21.08
C ALA A 192 -5.04 3.95 -19.71
N PRO A 193 -5.62 2.74 -19.53
CA PRO A 193 -5.31 1.94 -18.36
C PRO A 193 -3.82 1.71 -18.23
N SER A 194 -3.30 1.87 -17.02
CA SER A 194 -1.91 1.66 -16.65
C SER A 194 -1.81 0.70 -15.48
N PHE A 195 -0.63 0.14 -15.25
CA PHE A 195 -0.36 -0.52 -13.98
C PHE A 195 -0.38 0.53 -12.86
N VAL A 196 -1.06 0.24 -11.78
CA VAL A 196 -1.22 1.10 -10.59
C VAL A 196 -0.71 0.34 -9.37
N CYS A 197 0.26 0.90 -8.65
CA CYS A 197 0.78 0.33 -7.41
C CYS A 197 -0.26 0.33 -6.28
N ALA A 198 -1.22 1.24 -6.32
CA ALA A 198 -2.29 1.50 -5.37
C ALA A 198 -1.81 2.10 -4.03
N ASP A 199 -1.05 1.36 -3.22
CA ASP A 199 -0.43 1.88 -2.00
C ASP A 199 0.95 2.47 -2.33
N SER A 200 0.96 3.53 -3.15
CA SER A 200 2.16 4.18 -3.65
C SER A 200 2.99 4.83 -2.56
N GLY A 201 4.31 4.93 -2.79
CA GLY A 201 5.26 5.47 -1.82
C GLY A 201 5.82 4.40 -0.88
N GLN A 202 5.57 3.12 -1.14
CA GLN A 202 6.22 2.01 -0.45
C GLN A 202 7.47 1.57 -1.20
N PHE A 203 8.62 1.97 -0.69
CA PHE A 203 9.92 1.66 -1.28
C PHE A 203 11.00 1.57 -0.20
N LEU A 204 12.09 0.92 -0.56
CA LEU A 204 13.36 1.00 0.17
C LEU A 204 14.27 1.98 -0.54
N PHE A 205 15.09 2.71 0.23
CA PHE A 205 16.07 3.64 -0.32
C PHE A 205 17.38 3.62 0.47
N ASP A 206 18.46 3.89 -0.25
CA ASP A 206 19.79 4.08 0.32
C ASP A 206 20.55 5.11 -0.53
N GLN A 207 21.39 5.92 0.11
CA GLN A 207 22.28 6.90 -0.54
C GLN A 207 21.56 7.79 -1.58
N GLY A 208 20.37 8.28 -1.25
CA GLY A 208 19.59 9.15 -2.11
C GLY A 208 18.86 8.49 -3.28
N ARG A 209 18.79 7.15 -3.32
CA ARG A 209 18.14 6.39 -4.40
C ARG A 209 17.19 5.33 -3.86
N VAL A 210 16.09 5.10 -4.56
CA VAL A 210 15.23 3.95 -4.33
C VAL A 210 15.98 2.68 -4.72
N THR A 211 16.03 1.71 -3.81
CA THR A 211 16.66 0.41 -4.03
C THR A 211 15.64 -0.66 -4.42
N ALA A 212 14.42 -0.57 -3.96
CA ALA A 212 13.31 -1.43 -4.39
C ALA A 212 11.95 -0.79 -4.12
N VAL A 213 10.99 -1.00 -5.03
CA VAL A 213 9.55 -0.82 -4.77
C VAL A 213 9.05 -2.10 -4.12
N ILE A 214 8.24 -1.96 -3.07
CA ILE A 214 7.77 -3.07 -2.24
C ILE A 214 6.27 -2.96 -1.95
N ASP A 215 5.69 -4.03 -1.40
CA ASP A 215 4.30 -4.08 -0.90
C ASP A 215 3.25 -3.80 -1.99
N LEU A 216 3.35 -4.53 -3.10
CA LEU A 216 2.50 -4.39 -4.28
C LEU A 216 1.24 -5.29 -4.23
N GLU A 217 0.83 -5.71 -3.05
CA GLU A 217 -0.30 -6.64 -2.87
C GLU A 217 -1.66 -6.09 -3.32
N LEU A 218 -1.78 -4.76 -3.49
CA LEU A 218 -3.00 -4.08 -3.93
C LEU A 218 -2.92 -3.59 -5.39
N ALA A 219 -1.84 -3.87 -6.09
CA ALA A 219 -1.65 -3.39 -7.45
C ALA A 219 -2.72 -3.91 -8.40
N HIS A 220 -3.14 -3.06 -9.32
CA HIS A 220 -4.20 -3.35 -10.30
C HIS A 220 -4.00 -2.55 -11.58
N LEU A 221 -4.83 -2.77 -12.60
CA LEU A 221 -4.88 -1.89 -13.77
C LEU A 221 -5.93 -0.81 -13.55
N GLY A 222 -5.57 0.45 -13.80
CA GLY A 222 -6.45 1.59 -13.55
C GLY A 222 -5.92 2.91 -14.07
N ASP A 223 -6.45 4.00 -13.54
CA ASP A 223 -6.01 5.36 -13.85
C ASP A 223 -4.67 5.66 -13.15
N PRO A 224 -3.61 6.06 -13.88
CA PRO A 224 -2.32 6.38 -13.29
C PRO A 224 -2.36 7.53 -12.25
N ALA A 225 -3.36 8.42 -12.31
CA ALA A 225 -3.56 9.46 -11.29
C ALA A 225 -3.84 8.87 -9.89
N ALA A 226 -4.29 7.60 -9.83
CA ALA A 226 -4.52 6.89 -8.59
C ALA A 226 -3.24 6.76 -7.75
N ASP A 227 -2.08 6.54 -8.37
CA ASP A 227 -0.82 6.43 -7.63
C ASP A 227 -0.36 7.77 -7.05
N LEU A 228 -0.63 8.89 -7.72
CA LEU A 228 -0.37 10.22 -7.16
C LEU A 228 -1.29 10.51 -5.95
N ALA A 229 -2.51 10.01 -6.00
CA ALA A 229 -3.44 10.06 -4.87
C ALA A 229 -2.99 9.13 -3.72
N GLY A 230 -2.45 7.95 -4.05
CA GLY A 230 -1.84 7.03 -3.10
C GLY A 230 -0.72 7.70 -2.29
N LEU A 231 0.17 8.45 -2.96
CA LEU A 231 1.20 9.25 -2.29
C LEU A 231 0.61 10.26 -1.30
N ARG A 232 -0.46 10.97 -1.67
CA ARG A 232 -1.12 11.93 -0.77
C ARG A 232 -1.74 11.26 0.45
N THR A 233 -2.30 10.07 0.29
CA THR A 233 -2.87 9.34 1.43
C THR A 233 -1.80 8.75 2.34
N ARG A 234 -0.69 8.27 1.77
CA ARG A 234 0.45 7.78 2.55
C ARG A 234 1.14 8.89 3.34
N ASP A 235 1.27 10.09 2.77
CA ASP A 235 1.87 11.26 3.43
C ASP A 235 1.15 11.64 4.74
N LEU A 236 -0.10 11.23 4.94
CA LEU A 236 -0.83 11.43 6.21
C LEU A 236 -0.21 10.66 7.38
N SER A 237 0.49 9.56 7.11
CA SER A 237 1.09 8.69 8.14
C SER A 237 2.61 8.62 8.05
N GLU A 238 3.16 8.74 6.88
CA GLU A 238 4.60 8.65 6.59
C GLU A 238 5.01 9.80 5.67
N PRO A 239 5.59 10.89 6.20
CA PRO A 239 5.93 12.07 5.40
C PRO A 239 6.81 11.74 4.21
N LEU A 240 6.35 12.08 3.00
CA LEU A 240 7.02 11.81 1.73
C LEU A 240 7.74 13.01 1.14
N GLY A 241 7.72 14.17 1.81
CA GLY A 241 8.39 15.38 1.35
C GLY A 241 7.48 16.31 0.53
N ASP A 242 8.05 17.05 -0.44
CA ASP A 242 7.28 17.98 -1.26
C ASP A 242 6.52 17.27 -2.38
N LEU A 243 5.27 16.87 -2.09
CA LEU A 243 4.40 16.20 -3.06
C LEU A 243 3.98 17.09 -4.24
N ARG A 244 4.00 18.42 -4.08
CA ARG A 244 3.73 19.32 -5.20
C ARG A 244 4.85 19.23 -6.24
N ARG A 245 6.09 19.33 -5.77
CA ARG A 245 7.28 19.16 -6.61
C ARG A 245 7.33 17.76 -7.23
N ALA A 246 7.03 16.71 -6.47
CA ALA A 246 6.97 15.33 -6.95
C ALA A 246 5.93 15.17 -8.08
N THR A 247 4.73 15.70 -7.90
CA THR A 247 3.66 15.66 -8.90
C THR A 247 4.05 16.41 -10.18
N GLN A 248 4.68 17.57 -10.04
CA GLN A 248 5.20 18.33 -11.17
C GLN A 248 6.29 17.53 -11.92
N ARG A 249 7.23 16.94 -11.18
CA ARG A 249 8.30 16.09 -11.75
C ARG A 249 7.72 14.92 -12.53
N TYR A 250 6.72 14.22 -11.99
CA TYR A 250 6.01 13.15 -12.69
C TYR A 250 5.36 13.64 -13.99
N SER A 251 4.68 14.79 -13.95
CA SER A 251 4.05 15.41 -15.12
C SER A 251 5.07 15.69 -16.24
N GLU A 252 6.24 16.23 -15.87
CA GLU A 252 7.35 16.48 -16.80
C GLU A 252 7.89 15.19 -17.41
N LEU A 253 8.12 14.15 -16.60
CA LEU A 253 8.63 12.85 -17.03
C LEU A 253 7.68 12.15 -18.00
N ARG A 254 6.37 12.26 -17.75
CA ARG A 254 5.34 11.67 -18.61
C ARG A 254 4.97 12.54 -19.82
N GLY A 255 5.38 13.82 -19.83
CA GLY A 255 4.97 14.78 -20.86
C GLY A 255 3.46 15.03 -20.91
N ILE A 256 2.78 14.98 -19.76
CA ILE A 256 1.32 15.12 -19.64
C ILE A 256 0.96 16.29 -18.72
N THR A 257 -0.24 16.82 -18.93
CA THR A 257 -0.88 17.72 -17.95
C THR A 257 -1.82 16.92 -17.08
N LEU A 258 -1.58 16.94 -15.76
CA LEU A 258 -2.42 16.25 -14.81
C LEU A 258 -3.70 17.04 -14.52
N ASP A 259 -4.84 16.36 -14.45
CA ASP A 259 -6.07 16.95 -13.92
C ASP A 259 -6.09 16.78 -12.38
N PRO A 260 -6.00 17.87 -11.61
CA PRO A 260 -6.04 17.76 -10.15
C PRO A 260 -7.31 17.09 -9.61
N ARG A 261 -8.43 17.20 -10.35
CA ARG A 261 -9.71 16.59 -9.93
C ARG A 261 -9.67 15.06 -9.95
N LEU A 262 -8.87 14.46 -10.88
CA LEU A 262 -8.63 13.01 -10.88
C LEU A 262 -7.87 12.59 -9.63
N ILE A 263 -6.81 13.32 -9.29
CA ILE A 263 -6.02 13.06 -8.07
C ILE A 263 -6.91 13.24 -6.83
N ASP A 264 -7.73 14.27 -6.76
CA ASP A 264 -8.66 14.51 -5.66
C ASP A 264 -9.67 13.38 -5.53
N TYR A 265 -10.30 12.95 -6.63
CA TYR A 265 -11.24 11.82 -6.62
C TYR A 265 -10.59 10.54 -6.10
N HIS A 266 -9.41 10.18 -6.61
CA HIS A 266 -8.68 9.00 -6.14
C HIS A 266 -8.17 9.15 -4.71
N THR A 267 -7.90 10.38 -4.25
CA THR A 267 -7.56 10.62 -2.83
C THR A 267 -8.76 10.30 -1.93
N VAL A 268 -9.98 10.69 -2.31
CA VAL A 268 -11.19 10.28 -1.59
C VAL A 268 -11.33 8.75 -1.60
N ARG A 269 -11.13 8.11 -2.77
CA ARG A 269 -11.22 6.65 -2.92
C ARG A 269 -10.24 5.92 -1.99
N PHE A 270 -8.95 6.28 -2.01
CA PHE A 270 -7.96 5.62 -1.14
C PHE A 270 -8.16 5.95 0.34
N SER A 271 -8.52 7.19 0.65
CA SER A 271 -8.75 7.58 2.04
C SER A 271 -9.90 6.79 2.68
N ILE A 272 -10.93 6.39 1.92
CA ILE A 272 -12.07 5.66 2.50
C ILE A 272 -11.83 4.14 2.57
N VAL A 273 -10.88 3.59 1.80
CA VAL A 273 -10.55 2.17 1.84
C VAL A 273 -10.06 1.73 3.23
N THR A 274 -9.20 2.51 3.87
CA THR A 274 -8.71 2.20 5.23
C THR A 274 -9.86 2.14 6.25
N PRO A 275 -10.76 3.14 6.37
CA PRO A 275 -11.97 3.02 7.18
C PRO A 275 -12.86 1.82 6.86
N LEU A 276 -13.06 1.47 5.57
CA LEU A 276 -13.83 0.27 5.17
C LEU A 276 -13.20 -1.02 5.70
N ALA A 277 -11.87 -1.14 5.64
CA ALA A 277 -11.15 -2.30 6.15
C ALA A 277 -11.16 -2.37 7.69
N ILE A 278 -11.08 -1.22 8.35
CA ILE A 278 -10.91 -1.12 9.81
C ILE A 278 -12.24 -1.18 10.57
N ALA A 279 -13.33 -0.64 10.03
CA ALA A 279 -14.61 -0.58 10.73
C ALA A 279 -15.09 -1.94 11.29
N PRO A 280 -14.98 -3.08 10.57
CA PRO A 280 -15.32 -4.38 11.12
C PRO A 280 -14.44 -4.79 12.31
N ILE A 281 -13.15 -4.45 12.27
CA ILE A 281 -12.19 -4.73 13.35
C ILE A 281 -12.53 -3.93 14.60
N LEU A 282 -12.83 -2.63 14.46
CA LEU A 282 -13.24 -1.76 15.56
C LEU A 282 -14.55 -2.24 16.20
N HIS A 283 -15.43 -2.87 15.43
CA HIS A 283 -16.68 -3.38 15.95
C HIS A 283 -16.52 -4.68 16.75
N ARG A 284 -15.59 -5.55 16.33
CA ARG A 284 -15.25 -6.82 16.98
C ARG A 284 -13.74 -7.02 17.00
N PRO A 285 -13.02 -6.29 17.87
CA PRO A 285 -11.57 -6.34 17.87
C PRO A 285 -11.09 -7.74 18.24
N PRO A 286 -10.18 -8.35 17.46
CA PRO A 286 -9.49 -9.56 17.86
C PRO A 286 -8.71 -9.35 19.17
N PRO A 287 -8.42 -10.41 19.94
CA PRO A 287 -7.51 -10.32 21.08
C PRO A 287 -6.18 -9.64 20.67
N GLU A 288 -5.62 -8.86 21.59
CA GLU A 288 -4.34 -8.15 21.42
C GLU A 288 -4.31 -7.07 20.32
N THR A 289 -5.48 -6.70 19.79
CA THR A 289 -5.58 -5.60 18.83
C THR A 289 -5.37 -4.26 19.52
N ASP A 290 -4.43 -3.44 19.02
CA ASP A 290 -4.35 -2.02 19.39
C ASP A 290 -5.50 -1.23 18.71
N TRP A 291 -6.69 -1.37 19.28
CA TRP A 291 -7.89 -0.73 18.74
C TRP A 291 -7.85 0.81 18.80
N VAL A 292 -7.01 1.39 19.67
CA VAL A 292 -6.82 2.85 19.73
C VAL A 292 -6.09 3.33 18.47
N GLN A 293 -5.05 2.64 18.06
CA GLN A 293 -4.34 2.93 16.81
C GLN A 293 -5.26 2.78 15.61
N TYR A 294 -6.05 1.68 15.54
CA TYR A 294 -7.03 1.48 14.47
C TYR A 294 -8.09 2.58 14.43
N LEU A 295 -8.56 3.04 15.60
CA LEU A 295 -9.49 4.15 15.69
C LEU A 295 -8.87 5.47 15.19
N CYS A 296 -7.61 5.74 15.53
CA CYS A 296 -6.88 6.90 15.01
C CYS A 296 -6.77 6.84 13.49
N TRP A 297 -6.41 5.70 12.90
CA TRP A 297 -6.38 5.55 11.45
C TRP A 297 -7.75 5.74 10.80
N TYR A 298 -8.80 5.15 11.38
CA TYR A 298 -10.16 5.37 10.89
C TYR A 298 -10.49 6.86 10.77
N TRP A 299 -10.23 7.63 11.82
CA TRP A 299 -10.55 9.05 11.86
C TRP A 299 -9.68 9.89 10.94
N VAL A 300 -8.38 9.65 10.88
CA VAL A 300 -7.45 10.38 10.01
C VAL A 300 -7.87 10.26 8.55
N TYR A 301 -8.10 9.02 8.09
CA TYR A 301 -8.44 8.78 6.68
C TYR A 301 -9.89 9.16 6.35
N ALA A 302 -10.85 8.93 7.24
CA ALA A 302 -12.23 9.39 7.04
C ALA A 302 -12.31 10.92 6.95
N ARG A 303 -11.56 11.63 7.80
CA ARG A 303 -11.46 13.09 7.75
C ARG A 303 -10.83 13.57 6.45
N ALA A 304 -9.72 12.96 6.02
CA ALA A 304 -9.07 13.30 4.75
C ALA A 304 -10.02 13.17 3.56
N ALA A 305 -10.81 12.09 3.49
CA ALA A 305 -11.83 11.92 2.46
C ALA A 305 -12.84 13.09 2.46
N LEU A 306 -13.35 13.48 3.63
CA LEU A 306 -14.32 14.58 3.75
C LEU A 306 -13.71 15.96 3.40
N GLU A 307 -12.47 16.21 3.78
CA GLU A 307 -11.78 17.48 3.47
C GLU A 307 -11.56 17.62 1.95
N VAL A 308 -11.15 16.55 1.27
CA VAL A 308 -10.99 16.57 -0.19
C VAL A 308 -12.35 16.70 -0.88
N MET A 309 -13.40 16.01 -0.41
CA MET A 309 -14.75 16.17 -0.94
C MET A 309 -15.27 17.61 -0.76
N ALA A 310 -15.04 18.22 0.39
CA ALA A 310 -15.41 19.62 0.64
C ALA A 310 -14.69 20.57 -0.33
N HIS A 311 -13.38 20.35 -0.57
CA HIS A 311 -12.61 21.08 -1.57
C HIS A 311 -13.22 20.93 -2.97
N MET A 312 -13.48 19.71 -3.41
CA MET A 312 -14.06 19.42 -4.73
C MET A 312 -15.46 20.03 -4.93
N THR A 313 -16.27 20.08 -3.87
CA THR A 313 -17.62 20.62 -3.89
C THR A 313 -17.68 22.12 -3.54
N ARG A 314 -16.54 22.75 -3.29
CA ARG A 314 -16.41 24.15 -2.84
C ARG A 314 -17.18 24.43 -1.55
N MET A 315 -17.33 23.46 -0.69
CA MET A 315 -17.90 23.62 0.65
C MET A 315 -16.81 24.13 1.60
N THR A 316 -17.19 25.02 2.50
CA THR A 316 -16.31 25.43 3.60
C THR A 316 -16.60 24.54 4.80
N LEU A 317 -15.54 23.89 5.32
CA LEU A 317 -15.61 23.20 6.61
C LEU A 317 -15.08 24.15 7.67
N ASP A 318 -15.89 24.40 8.70
CA ASP A 318 -15.39 25.11 9.88
C ASP A 318 -14.35 24.22 10.58
N PRO A 319 -13.14 24.74 10.87
CA PRO A 319 -12.16 23.97 11.60
C PRO A 319 -12.74 23.59 12.98
N PRO A 320 -12.55 22.36 13.45
CA PRO A 320 -12.95 21.99 14.80
C PRO A 320 -12.23 22.90 15.79
N LYS A 321 -12.97 23.40 16.79
CA LYS A 321 -12.34 24.17 17.87
C LYS A 321 -11.28 23.28 18.55
N PRO A 322 -10.09 23.84 18.88
CA PRO A 322 -9.10 23.10 19.64
C PRO A 322 -9.73 22.52 20.91
N ILE A 323 -9.47 21.26 21.20
CA ILE A 323 -10.02 20.59 22.38
C ILE A 323 -9.65 21.32 23.68
N GLU A 324 -8.47 21.94 23.72
CA GLU A 324 -7.99 22.80 24.80
C GLU A 324 -8.97 23.95 25.13
N ALA A 325 -9.60 24.52 24.11
CA ALA A 325 -10.60 25.57 24.30
C ALA A 325 -11.90 25.06 24.97
N THR A 326 -12.18 23.75 24.83
CA THR A 326 -13.36 23.10 25.46
C THR A 326 -13.04 22.48 26.82
N LEU A 327 -11.78 22.15 27.10
CA LEU A 327 -11.34 21.58 28.37
C LEU A 327 -10.95 22.63 29.41
N SER A 328 -10.75 23.89 28.99
CA SER A 328 -10.32 25.00 29.86
C SER A 328 -11.22 25.19 31.13
N PRO A 329 -12.54 24.96 31.12
CA PRO A 329 -13.35 25.04 32.34
C PRO A 329 -13.13 23.86 33.32
N TYR A 330 -12.57 22.77 32.84
CA TYR A 330 -12.42 21.52 33.61
C TYR A 330 -10.98 21.22 34.04
N SER A 331 -9.99 21.95 33.52
CA SER A 331 -8.59 21.78 33.85
C SER A 331 -8.14 22.41 35.17
N ALA A 332 -9.04 23.11 35.88
CA ALA A 332 -8.74 23.75 37.15
C ALA A 332 -8.91 22.83 38.38
N GLY A 333 -9.08 21.52 38.21
CA GLY A 333 -9.43 20.61 39.29
C GLY A 333 -8.75 19.25 39.31
N TYR A 334 -7.65 19.04 38.57
CA TYR A 334 -6.82 17.82 38.66
C TYR A 334 -5.39 18.14 39.02
#